data_5284ccc3aa6a6f17a77b68cc62607ad7
#
_entry.id   5284ccc3aa6a6f17a77b68cc62607ad7
#
_cell.length_a   1.000
_cell.length_b   1.000
_cell.length_c   1.000
_cell.angle_alpha   90.00
_cell.angle_beta   90.00
_cell.angle_gamma   90.00
#
_symmetry.space_group_name_H-M   'P 1'
#
loop_
_entity.id
_entity.type
_entity.pdbx_description
1 polymer ?
#
loop_
_entity_poly.entity_id
_entity_poly.type
_entity_poly.pdbx_seq_one_letter_code
_entity_poly.pdbx_strand_id
1 'polypeptide(L)'
;MIKYAFQRACSRREIHWPDLEIADEWQYKIITEAYKIKNEPNRKITITASDGVKLVGHYFERKKNAPIIIFFHGLRSDSYVCGVPIYRITEDHKWNLLLVSLRAHGESGENISTLGVLERYDCCDWANWVASEFGEQVPIYLMGISMGGAAVLMSSDLNLPKSVCGIIDDAGFTTPLEMIKVGSKNKLRYELLSDIFTQMVNVGTKIWGHFDLKDADASVAVSKTNVPILIIHGDKDNRAPLSMAYKIYDSCQGEKDLYIVSGATHTECYRTNPEKYEKIVSEFIEKNLP
;
A
#
# COMPACT_ATOMS: atom_id res chain seq x y z
N MET A 1 -8.57 -28.36 -5.62
CA MET A 1 -9.06 -27.05 -6.08
C MET A 1 -8.84 -25.93 -5.04
N ILE A 2 -9.28 -26.07 -3.78
CA ILE A 2 -9.13 -25.07 -2.71
C ILE A 2 -7.66 -24.64 -2.53
N LYS A 3 -6.72 -25.61 -2.35
CA LYS A 3 -5.29 -25.33 -2.21
C LYS A 3 -4.72 -24.55 -3.41
N TYR A 4 -5.14 -24.89 -4.62
CA TYR A 4 -4.73 -24.18 -5.83
C TYR A 4 -5.24 -22.73 -5.85
N ALA A 5 -6.52 -22.50 -5.50
CA ALA A 5 -7.10 -21.16 -5.42
C ALA A 5 -6.35 -20.29 -4.40
N PHE A 6 -6.09 -20.84 -3.21
CA PHE A 6 -5.28 -20.19 -2.16
C PHE A 6 -3.85 -19.85 -2.65
N GLN A 7 -3.13 -20.83 -3.18
CA GLN A 7 -1.79 -20.61 -3.69
C GLN A 7 -1.77 -19.56 -4.82
N ARG A 8 -2.78 -19.61 -5.70
CA ARG A 8 -2.92 -18.63 -6.80
C ARG A 8 -3.11 -17.21 -6.29
N ALA A 9 -3.82 -17.02 -5.18
CA ALA A 9 -4.10 -15.71 -4.58
C ALA A 9 -2.93 -15.21 -3.72
N CYS A 10 -2.40 -16.05 -2.83
CA CYS A 10 -1.60 -15.63 -1.67
C CYS A 10 -0.12 -15.99 -1.73
N SER A 11 0.31 -16.96 -2.57
CA SER A 11 1.74 -17.37 -2.57
C SER A 11 2.67 -16.27 -3.02
N ARG A 12 3.81 -16.18 -2.34
CA ARG A 12 4.96 -15.37 -2.76
C ARG A 12 5.33 -15.66 -4.20
N ARG A 13 5.73 -14.63 -4.92
CA ARG A 13 6.28 -14.74 -6.27
C ARG A 13 7.55 -13.93 -6.38
N GLU A 14 8.46 -14.41 -7.18
CA GLU A 14 9.58 -13.59 -7.63
C GLU A 14 9.04 -12.44 -8.47
N ILE A 15 9.56 -11.26 -8.22
CA ILE A 15 9.20 -10.04 -8.93
C ILE A 15 10.34 -9.74 -9.89
N HIS A 16 10.03 -9.81 -11.17
CA HIS A 16 10.94 -9.40 -12.23
C HIS A 16 10.50 -8.03 -12.74
N TRP A 17 11.42 -7.09 -12.79
CA TRP A 17 11.13 -5.81 -13.44
C TRP A 17 10.97 -6.03 -14.93
N PRO A 18 10.08 -5.30 -15.60
CA PRO A 18 9.92 -5.40 -17.05
C PRO A 18 11.25 -5.18 -17.76
N ASP A 19 11.44 -5.92 -18.86
CA ASP A 19 12.59 -5.72 -19.72
C ASP A 19 12.50 -4.34 -20.38
N LEU A 20 13.58 -3.56 -20.29
CA LEU A 20 13.62 -2.21 -20.84
C LEU A 20 13.52 -2.17 -22.37
N GLU A 21 13.90 -3.27 -23.05
CA GLU A 21 13.83 -3.36 -24.51
C GLU A 21 12.39 -3.42 -25.04
N ILE A 22 11.45 -3.94 -24.23
CA ILE A 22 10.03 -4.10 -24.59
C ILE A 22 9.09 -3.18 -23.81
N ALA A 23 9.63 -2.38 -22.92
CA ALA A 23 8.87 -1.44 -22.09
C ALA A 23 8.34 -0.28 -22.95
N ASP A 24 7.10 0.18 -22.67
CA ASP A 24 6.65 1.45 -23.22
C ASP A 24 7.46 2.63 -22.61
N GLU A 25 7.34 3.83 -23.20
CA GLU A 25 8.11 5.01 -22.78
C GLU A 25 7.93 5.32 -21.27
N TRP A 26 6.73 5.15 -20.73
CA TRP A 26 6.45 5.38 -19.33
C TRP A 26 7.09 4.31 -18.44
N GLN A 27 6.95 3.04 -18.81
CA GLN A 27 7.58 1.93 -18.10
C GLN A 27 9.10 2.08 -18.11
N TYR A 28 9.69 2.42 -19.26
CA TYR A 28 11.12 2.68 -19.37
C TYR A 28 11.57 3.78 -18.39
N LYS A 29 10.84 4.90 -18.34
CA LYS A 29 11.13 6.01 -17.42
C LYS A 29 11.07 5.56 -15.95
N ILE A 30 9.98 4.91 -15.56
CA ILE A 30 9.77 4.47 -14.16
C ILE A 30 10.81 3.43 -13.75
N ILE A 31 11.11 2.44 -14.59
CA ILE A 31 12.07 1.39 -14.27
C ILE A 31 13.49 1.98 -14.19
N THR A 32 13.85 2.88 -15.10
CA THR A 32 15.14 3.56 -15.06
C THR A 32 15.31 4.36 -13.78
N GLU A 33 14.26 5.06 -13.34
CA GLU A 33 14.24 5.78 -12.07
C GLU A 33 14.37 4.81 -10.88
N ALA A 34 13.61 3.72 -10.89
CA ALA A 34 13.68 2.71 -9.84
C ALA A 34 15.09 2.09 -9.69
N TYR A 35 15.81 1.88 -10.81
CA TYR A 35 17.22 1.47 -10.77
C TYR A 35 18.12 2.51 -10.12
N LYS A 36 17.90 3.81 -10.36
CA LYS A 36 18.65 4.88 -9.70
C LYS A 36 18.39 4.87 -8.20
N ILE A 37 17.11 4.83 -7.79
CA ILE A 37 16.70 4.78 -6.38
C ILE A 37 17.34 3.57 -5.66
N LYS A 38 17.31 2.39 -6.30
CA LYS A 38 17.87 1.16 -5.73
C LYS A 38 19.39 1.26 -5.49
N ASN A 39 20.09 2.02 -6.34
CA ASN A 39 21.55 2.21 -6.26
C ASN A 39 21.95 3.45 -5.46
N GLU A 40 20.99 4.27 -5.04
CA GLU A 40 21.28 5.44 -4.20
C GLU A 40 21.67 4.99 -2.78
N PRO A 41 22.61 5.71 -2.14
CA PRO A 41 22.96 5.44 -0.76
C PRO A 41 21.74 5.53 0.16
N ASN A 42 21.47 4.44 0.87
CA ASN A 42 20.36 4.34 1.81
C ASN A 42 20.76 3.46 3.00
N ARG A 43 20.01 3.57 4.09
CA ARG A 43 20.18 2.70 5.26
C ARG A 43 19.19 1.54 5.17
N LYS A 44 19.69 0.33 4.96
CA LYS A 44 18.86 -0.88 5.07
C LYS A 44 18.46 -1.11 6.50
N ILE A 45 17.17 -1.22 6.74
CA ILE A 45 16.56 -1.47 8.05
C ILE A 45 15.96 -2.88 8.04
N THR A 46 16.15 -3.56 9.15
CA THR A 46 15.47 -4.85 9.40
C THR A 46 14.79 -4.77 10.76
N ILE A 47 13.50 -5.04 10.80
CA ILE A 47 12.73 -5.16 12.03
C ILE A 47 12.12 -6.55 12.15
N THR A 48 11.75 -6.92 13.36
CA THR A 48 10.93 -8.10 13.62
C THR A 48 9.51 -7.63 13.91
N ALA A 49 8.56 -8.04 13.08
CA ALA A 49 7.14 -7.75 13.29
C ALA A 49 6.64 -8.36 14.60
N SER A 50 5.51 -7.89 15.08
CA SER A 50 4.86 -8.35 16.33
C SER A 50 4.55 -9.85 16.34
N ASP A 51 4.39 -10.47 15.17
CA ASP A 51 4.18 -11.91 14.96
C ASP A 51 5.49 -12.69 14.68
N GLY A 52 6.66 -12.04 14.77
CA GLY A 52 7.97 -12.65 14.59
C GLY A 52 8.50 -12.65 13.15
N VAL A 53 7.77 -12.11 12.20
CA VAL A 53 8.19 -12.04 10.79
C VAL A 53 9.30 -10.99 10.62
N LYS A 54 10.34 -11.36 9.88
CA LYS A 54 11.38 -10.41 9.48
C LYS A 54 10.83 -9.47 8.40
N LEU A 55 10.89 -8.16 8.64
CA LEU A 55 10.53 -7.12 7.66
C LEU A 55 11.76 -6.29 7.30
N VAL A 56 11.88 -5.92 6.03
CA VAL A 56 13.01 -5.15 5.50
C VAL A 56 12.52 -3.89 4.81
N GLY A 57 13.20 -2.79 5.06
CA GLY A 57 12.98 -1.51 4.41
C GLY A 57 14.28 -0.78 4.09
N HIS A 58 14.20 0.24 3.25
CA HIS A 58 15.31 1.07 2.82
C HIS A 58 15.00 2.54 3.15
N TYR A 59 15.79 3.11 4.05
CA TYR A 59 15.60 4.47 4.55
C TYR A 59 16.52 5.45 3.83
N PHE A 60 15.91 6.48 3.26
CA PHE A 60 16.57 7.58 2.58
C PHE A 60 16.46 8.84 3.45
N GLU A 61 17.55 9.23 4.07
CA GLU A 61 17.60 10.46 4.85
C GLU A 61 17.89 11.65 3.94
N ARG A 62 17.00 12.64 3.95
CA ARG A 62 17.17 13.91 3.22
C ARG A 62 17.50 15.07 4.17
N LYS A 63 16.85 15.09 5.33
CA LYS A 63 17.04 16.13 6.33
C LYS A 63 16.69 15.63 7.73
N LYS A 64 17.57 15.90 8.68
CA LYS A 64 17.32 15.53 10.08
C LYS A 64 16.02 16.14 10.60
N ASN A 65 15.22 15.34 11.31
CA ASN A 65 13.91 15.71 11.88
C ASN A 65 12.84 16.15 10.85
N ALA A 66 13.08 16.00 9.56
CA ALA A 66 12.03 16.19 8.56
C ALA A 66 10.99 15.06 8.64
N PRO A 67 9.75 15.27 8.15
CA PRO A 67 8.72 14.23 8.07
C PRO A 67 9.25 12.96 7.44
N ILE A 68 8.78 11.81 7.92
CA ILE A 68 9.14 10.49 7.37
C ILE A 68 7.89 9.90 6.73
N ILE A 69 7.97 9.62 5.43
CA ILE A 69 6.94 8.90 4.72
C ILE A 69 7.34 7.43 4.67
N ILE A 70 6.47 6.55 5.20
CA ILE A 70 6.62 5.10 5.12
C ILE A 70 5.76 4.62 3.96
N PHE A 71 6.37 4.05 2.93
CA PHE A 71 5.68 3.65 1.72
C PHE A 71 5.52 2.13 1.59
N PHE A 72 4.29 1.69 1.31
CA PHE A 72 3.86 0.30 1.20
C PHE A 72 3.38 -0.01 -0.23
N HIS A 73 4.06 -0.91 -0.90
CA HIS A 73 3.81 -1.26 -2.30
C HIS A 73 2.60 -2.18 -2.51
N GLY A 74 2.18 -2.36 -3.76
CA GLY A 74 1.09 -3.25 -4.15
C GLY A 74 1.46 -4.74 -4.14
N LEU A 75 0.44 -5.60 -4.22
CA LEU A 75 0.61 -7.05 -4.31
C LEU A 75 1.44 -7.44 -5.54
N ARG A 76 2.46 -8.28 -5.32
CA ARG A 76 3.37 -8.76 -6.38
C ARG A 76 4.06 -7.63 -7.12
N SER A 77 4.40 -6.60 -6.39
CA SER A 77 5.14 -5.45 -6.87
C SER A 77 6.39 -5.22 -6.03
N ASP A 78 7.14 -4.22 -6.39
CA ASP A 78 8.41 -3.86 -5.77
C ASP A 78 8.34 -2.44 -5.21
N SER A 79 8.94 -2.23 -4.04
CA SER A 79 8.89 -0.93 -3.36
C SER A 79 9.62 0.18 -4.12
N TYR A 80 10.66 -0.14 -4.88
CA TYR A 80 11.38 0.84 -5.67
C TYR A 80 10.57 1.30 -6.89
N VAL A 81 9.96 0.35 -7.62
CA VAL A 81 9.14 0.68 -8.80
C VAL A 81 7.88 1.44 -8.41
N CYS A 82 7.13 0.93 -7.43
CA CYS A 82 5.94 1.63 -6.94
C CYS A 82 6.27 2.92 -6.21
N GLY A 83 7.44 3.02 -5.61
CA GLY A 83 7.88 4.16 -4.80
C GLY A 83 8.42 5.35 -5.59
N VAL A 84 8.59 5.24 -6.93
CA VAL A 84 9.11 6.35 -7.75
C VAL A 84 8.34 7.66 -7.52
N PRO A 85 6.99 7.69 -7.50
CA PRO A 85 6.26 8.93 -7.26
C PRO A 85 6.61 9.59 -5.92
N ILE A 86 6.53 8.82 -4.84
CA ILE A 86 6.78 9.36 -3.50
C ILE A 86 8.27 9.68 -3.27
N TYR A 87 9.18 8.93 -3.92
CA TYR A 87 10.59 9.24 -3.87
C TYR A 87 10.86 10.64 -4.42
N ARG A 88 10.27 11.02 -5.58
CA ARG A 88 10.40 12.34 -6.18
C ARG A 88 9.85 13.43 -5.27
N ILE A 89 8.63 13.25 -4.76
CA ILE A 89 8.00 14.18 -3.83
C ILE A 89 8.90 14.42 -2.61
N THR A 90 9.41 13.34 -2.01
CA THR A 90 10.29 13.46 -0.82
C THR A 90 11.64 14.08 -1.13
N GLU A 91 12.18 13.86 -2.33
CA GLU A 91 13.42 14.49 -2.77
C GLU A 91 13.24 16.01 -2.94
N ASP A 92 12.16 16.45 -3.58
CA ASP A 92 11.87 17.87 -3.85
C ASP A 92 11.62 18.64 -2.54
N HIS A 93 10.87 18.07 -1.59
CA HIS A 93 10.52 18.69 -0.30
C HIS A 93 11.56 18.44 0.81
N LYS A 94 12.61 17.66 0.54
CA LYS A 94 13.62 17.24 1.54
C LYS A 94 13.00 16.50 2.73
N TRP A 95 11.95 15.72 2.48
CA TRP A 95 11.37 14.80 3.45
C TRP A 95 12.10 13.45 3.40
N ASN A 96 12.05 12.72 4.49
CA ASN A 96 12.66 11.41 4.58
C ASN A 96 11.71 10.33 4.06
N LEU A 97 12.26 9.26 3.50
CA LEU A 97 11.48 8.18 2.90
C LEU A 97 11.94 6.83 3.44
N LEU A 98 11.00 5.99 3.82
CA LEU A 98 11.23 4.58 4.13
C LEU A 98 10.43 3.73 3.12
N LEU A 99 11.12 3.14 2.16
CA LEU A 99 10.55 2.15 1.24
C LEU A 99 10.58 0.77 1.90
N VAL A 100 9.42 0.20 2.20
CA VAL A 100 9.35 -1.12 2.83
C VAL A 100 8.98 -2.22 1.86
N SER A 101 9.58 -3.39 2.02
CA SER A 101 9.12 -4.62 1.40
C SER A 101 8.07 -5.25 2.31
N LEU A 102 6.84 -5.38 1.82
CA LEU A 102 5.77 -6.07 2.55
C LEU A 102 6.13 -7.54 2.81
N ARG A 103 5.52 -8.16 3.83
CA ARG A 103 5.66 -9.62 4.04
C ARG A 103 5.41 -10.41 2.76
N ALA A 104 6.09 -11.51 2.56
CA ALA A 104 6.08 -12.33 1.36
C ALA A 104 6.54 -11.62 0.07
N HIS A 105 7.23 -10.46 0.19
CA HIS A 105 7.81 -9.74 -0.95
C HIS A 105 9.26 -9.35 -0.68
N GLY A 106 10.01 -9.14 -1.76
CA GLY A 106 11.38 -8.63 -1.71
C GLY A 106 12.25 -9.38 -0.72
N GLU A 107 12.89 -8.64 0.20
CA GLU A 107 13.79 -9.19 1.22
C GLU A 107 13.10 -9.54 2.55
N SER A 108 11.81 -9.22 2.68
CA SER A 108 11.01 -9.55 3.86
C SER A 108 10.68 -11.05 3.92
N GLY A 109 10.42 -11.53 5.13
CA GLY A 109 10.06 -12.91 5.41
C GLY A 109 8.69 -13.30 4.86
N GLU A 110 8.30 -14.51 5.16
CA GLU A 110 7.07 -15.20 4.77
C GLU A 110 6.98 -15.62 3.29
N ASN A 111 6.10 -16.59 3.05
CA ASN A 111 5.81 -17.12 1.72
C ASN A 111 4.35 -16.90 1.31
N ILE A 112 3.57 -16.29 2.19
CA ILE A 112 2.14 -16.05 2.00
C ILE A 112 1.86 -14.58 2.25
N SER A 113 1.38 -13.88 1.20
CA SER A 113 0.77 -12.56 1.34
C SER A 113 -0.65 -12.71 1.83
N THR A 114 -1.04 -11.91 2.80
CA THR A 114 -2.36 -11.99 3.42
C THR A 114 -3.35 -10.96 2.89
N LEU A 115 -2.97 -10.29 1.79
CA LEU A 115 -3.81 -9.35 1.05
C LEU A 115 -4.27 -8.13 1.88
N GLY A 116 -3.44 -7.70 2.83
CA GLY A 116 -3.73 -6.59 3.74
C GLY A 116 -4.12 -7.02 5.15
N VAL A 117 -4.53 -8.28 5.37
CA VAL A 117 -5.02 -8.75 6.69
C VAL A 117 -3.93 -8.67 7.76
N LEU A 118 -2.74 -9.22 7.50
CA LEU A 118 -1.60 -9.14 8.43
C LEU A 118 -0.67 -7.96 8.07
N GLU A 119 -0.63 -7.56 6.80
CA GLU A 119 0.15 -6.40 6.37
C GLU A 119 -0.26 -5.10 7.11
N ARG A 120 -1.51 -4.98 7.59
CA ARG A 120 -1.94 -3.84 8.42
C ARG A 120 -1.19 -3.75 9.75
N TYR A 121 -0.82 -4.89 10.34
CA TYR A 121 0.00 -4.92 11.56
C TYR A 121 1.44 -4.56 11.24
N ASP A 122 1.97 -4.97 10.09
CA ASP A 122 3.30 -4.55 9.62
C ASP A 122 3.37 -3.03 9.46
N CYS A 123 2.29 -2.38 8.97
CA CYS A 123 2.22 -0.92 8.90
C CYS A 123 2.34 -0.28 10.29
N CYS A 124 1.66 -0.85 11.29
CA CYS A 124 1.75 -0.41 12.68
C CYS A 124 3.14 -0.65 13.28
N ASP A 125 3.74 -1.82 13.04
CA ASP A 125 5.09 -2.17 13.52
C ASP A 125 6.15 -1.23 12.94
N TRP A 126 6.07 -0.90 11.65
CA TRP A 126 6.96 0.08 11.02
C TRP A 126 6.77 1.48 11.58
N ALA A 127 5.52 1.94 11.77
CA ALA A 127 5.25 3.25 12.37
C ALA A 127 5.81 3.36 13.79
N ASN A 128 5.61 2.33 14.61
CA ASN A 128 6.14 2.27 15.98
C ASN A 128 7.67 2.22 15.99
N TRP A 129 8.29 1.48 15.07
CA TRP A 129 9.74 1.46 14.94
C TRP A 129 10.28 2.85 14.58
N VAL A 130 9.68 3.54 13.60
CA VAL A 130 10.09 4.91 13.22
C VAL A 130 9.94 5.87 14.38
N ALA A 131 8.82 5.85 15.10
CA ALA A 131 8.62 6.69 16.29
C ALA A 131 9.66 6.43 17.39
N SER A 132 10.02 5.17 17.61
CA SER A 132 11.06 4.78 18.58
C SER A 132 12.47 5.20 18.17
N GLU A 133 12.81 5.07 16.89
CA GLU A 133 14.15 5.36 16.37
C GLU A 133 14.43 6.87 16.22
N PHE A 134 13.44 7.64 15.74
CA PHE A 134 13.62 9.05 15.42
C PHE A 134 12.97 10.00 16.43
N GLY A 135 12.12 9.47 17.32
CA GLY A 135 11.40 10.22 18.35
C GLY A 135 9.97 10.59 17.91
N GLU A 136 9.05 10.66 18.88
CA GLU A 136 7.64 10.95 18.65
C GLU A 136 7.36 12.37 18.11
N GLN A 137 8.35 13.27 18.13
CA GLN A 137 8.24 14.62 17.57
C GLN A 137 8.43 14.65 16.05
N VAL A 138 8.89 13.56 15.42
CA VAL A 138 9.07 13.49 13.97
C VAL A 138 7.76 13.05 13.32
N PRO A 139 7.16 13.88 12.44
CA PRO A 139 5.90 13.55 11.79
C PRO A 139 6.05 12.32 10.89
N ILE A 140 5.11 11.40 10.98
CA ILE A 140 5.06 10.18 10.20
C ILE A 140 3.83 10.20 9.28
N TYR A 141 4.00 9.84 8.03
CA TYR A 141 2.91 9.61 7.09
C TYR A 141 2.98 8.18 6.58
N LEU A 142 1.85 7.47 6.62
CA LEU A 142 1.73 6.14 6.03
C LEU A 142 1.15 6.29 4.62
N MET A 143 1.87 5.86 3.62
CA MET A 143 1.39 5.91 2.24
C MET A 143 1.45 4.53 1.61
N GLY A 144 0.40 4.14 0.91
CA GLY A 144 0.39 2.85 0.22
C GLY A 144 -0.35 2.89 -1.10
N ILE A 145 0.00 1.93 -1.97
CA ILE A 145 -0.63 1.75 -3.26
C ILE A 145 -1.30 0.37 -3.35
N SER A 146 -2.54 0.31 -3.82
CA SER A 146 -3.32 -0.94 -4.01
C SER A 146 -3.41 -1.73 -2.70
N MET A 147 -2.80 -2.93 -2.61
CA MET A 147 -2.75 -3.70 -1.38
C MET A 147 -2.05 -2.93 -0.23
N GLY A 148 -0.98 -2.20 -0.52
CA GLY A 148 -0.33 -1.32 0.45
C GLY A 148 -1.26 -0.20 0.91
N GLY A 149 -2.03 0.41 -0.01
CA GLY A 149 -3.05 1.40 0.30
C GLY A 149 -4.14 0.86 1.21
N ALA A 150 -4.69 -0.32 0.88
CA ALA A 150 -5.65 -0.99 1.75
C ALA A 150 -5.05 -1.32 3.13
N ALA A 151 -3.78 -1.77 3.19
CA ALA A 151 -3.12 -2.10 4.45
C ALA A 151 -2.94 -0.88 5.37
N VAL A 152 -2.52 0.29 4.82
CA VAL A 152 -2.41 1.51 5.64
C VAL A 152 -3.77 2.02 6.12
N LEU A 153 -4.82 1.92 5.28
CA LEU A 153 -6.19 2.22 5.73
C LEU A 153 -6.65 1.28 6.84
N MET A 154 -6.43 -0.04 6.66
CA MET A 154 -6.79 -1.07 7.65
C MET A 154 -5.95 -0.99 8.93
N SER A 155 -4.81 -0.31 8.93
CA SER A 155 -4.00 -0.07 10.13
C SER A 155 -4.51 1.10 10.97
N SER A 156 -5.42 1.91 10.45
CA SER A 156 -5.84 3.16 11.07
C SER A 156 -6.61 3.01 12.40
N ASP A 157 -7.21 1.85 12.67
CA ASP A 157 -7.84 1.52 13.95
C ASP A 157 -6.94 0.73 14.91
N LEU A 158 -5.67 0.53 14.54
CA LEU A 158 -4.67 -0.08 15.40
C LEU A 158 -3.94 0.97 16.26
N ASN A 159 -3.07 0.50 17.16
CA ASN A 159 -2.29 1.37 18.04
C ASN A 159 -1.14 2.06 17.29
N LEU A 160 -1.48 2.97 16.37
CA LEU A 160 -0.50 3.82 15.71
C LEU A 160 0.11 4.82 16.70
N PRO A 161 1.42 5.16 16.59
CA PRO A 161 2.03 6.20 17.42
C PRO A 161 1.40 7.57 17.12
N LYS A 162 1.41 8.46 18.11
CA LYS A 162 0.81 9.81 18.00
C LYS A 162 1.47 10.68 16.92
N SER A 163 2.70 10.35 16.57
CA SER A 163 3.45 11.00 15.48
C SER A 163 2.94 10.68 14.08
N VAL A 164 1.98 9.74 13.92
CA VAL A 164 1.30 9.52 12.63
C VAL A 164 0.31 10.65 12.37
N CYS A 165 0.69 11.53 11.45
CA CYS A 165 -0.03 12.76 11.11
C CYS A 165 -0.97 12.60 9.91
N GLY A 166 -0.85 11.52 9.13
CA GLY A 166 -1.73 11.28 8.00
C GLY A 166 -1.53 9.92 7.33
N ILE A 167 -2.57 9.47 6.64
CA ILE A 167 -2.59 8.24 5.84
C ILE A 167 -2.96 8.60 4.40
N ILE A 168 -2.21 8.07 3.44
CA ILE A 168 -2.41 8.31 2.01
C ILE A 168 -2.63 6.97 1.32
N ASP A 169 -3.80 6.83 0.72
CA ASP A 169 -4.20 5.66 -0.05
C ASP A 169 -4.23 5.98 -1.55
N ASP A 170 -3.51 5.21 -2.36
CA ASP A 170 -3.61 5.24 -3.81
C ASP A 170 -4.18 3.91 -4.33
N ALA A 171 -5.39 3.94 -4.86
CA ALA A 171 -6.09 2.81 -5.45
C ALA A 171 -6.27 1.60 -4.50
N GLY A 172 -6.46 1.83 -3.20
CA GLY A 172 -6.78 0.80 -2.22
C GLY A 172 -8.18 0.22 -2.38
N PHE A 173 -8.54 -0.66 -1.48
CA PHE A 173 -9.82 -1.37 -1.54
C PHE A 173 -10.41 -1.58 -0.13
N THR A 174 -11.73 -1.83 -0.08
CA THR A 174 -12.47 -2.03 1.16
C THR A 174 -12.07 -3.28 1.92
N THR A 175 -12.15 -4.45 1.29
CA THR A 175 -11.81 -5.74 1.91
C THR A 175 -11.06 -6.64 0.93
N PRO A 176 -10.15 -7.50 1.44
CA PRO A 176 -9.50 -8.52 0.61
C PRO A 176 -10.50 -9.45 -0.09
N LEU A 177 -11.60 -9.75 0.59
CA LEU A 177 -12.65 -10.63 0.04
C LEU A 177 -13.34 -10.01 -1.17
N GLU A 178 -13.73 -8.71 -1.08
CA GLU A 178 -14.34 -7.98 -2.20
C GLU A 178 -13.34 -7.85 -3.36
N MET A 179 -12.07 -7.59 -3.07
CA MET A 179 -11.02 -7.49 -4.09
C MET A 179 -10.82 -8.80 -4.86
N ILE A 180 -10.83 -9.95 -4.18
CA ILE A 180 -10.76 -11.27 -4.82
C ILE A 180 -12.01 -11.51 -5.68
N LYS A 181 -13.19 -11.16 -5.15
CA LYS A 181 -14.46 -11.32 -5.88
C LYS A 181 -14.45 -10.53 -7.18
N VAL A 182 -14.08 -9.25 -7.15
CA VAL A 182 -13.97 -8.40 -8.35
C VAL A 182 -12.94 -8.96 -9.33
N GLY A 183 -11.74 -9.29 -8.85
CA GLY A 183 -10.67 -9.83 -9.71
C GLY A 183 -11.01 -11.17 -10.34
N SER A 184 -11.76 -12.04 -9.65
CA SER A 184 -12.23 -13.30 -10.21
C SER A 184 -13.40 -13.12 -11.16
N LYS A 185 -14.33 -12.20 -10.89
CA LYS A 185 -15.46 -11.86 -11.80
C LYS A 185 -14.95 -11.36 -13.15
N ASN A 186 -13.95 -10.49 -13.14
CA ASN A 186 -13.34 -9.96 -14.37
C ASN A 186 -12.71 -11.07 -15.24
N LYS A 187 -12.26 -12.19 -14.64
CA LYS A 187 -11.67 -13.31 -15.37
C LYS A 187 -12.66 -14.41 -15.76
N LEU A 188 -13.55 -14.77 -14.85
CA LEU A 188 -14.46 -15.90 -15.00
C LEU A 188 -15.76 -15.51 -15.69
N ARG A 189 -16.09 -14.21 -15.78
CA ARG A 189 -17.30 -13.65 -16.41
C ARG A 189 -18.64 -14.08 -15.81
N TYR A 190 -18.66 -15.06 -14.91
CA TYR A 190 -19.85 -15.58 -14.24
C TYR A 190 -19.78 -15.31 -12.74
N GLU A 191 -20.80 -14.68 -12.20
CA GLU A 191 -20.85 -14.27 -10.79
C GLU A 191 -20.79 -15.47 -9.84
N LEU A 192 -21.57 -16.52 -10.12
CA LEU A 192 -21.56 -17.74 -9.33
C LEU A 192 -20.17 -18.39 -9.25
N LEU A 193 -19.44 -18.46 -10.36
CA LEU A 193 -18.07 -19.02 -10.37
C LEU A 193 -17.09 -18.13 -9.60
N SER A 194 -17.28 -16.82 -9.67
CA SER A 194 -16.52 -15.86 -8.88
C SER A 194 -16.74 -16.04 -7.38
N ASP A 195 -18.01 -16.20 -6.96
CA ASP A 195 -18.35 -16.42 -5.56
C ASP A 195 -17.76 -17.74 -5.05
N ILE A 196 -17.91 -18.82 -5.82
CA ILE A 196 -17.31 -20.13 -5.48
C ILE A 196 -15.78 -20.00 -5.34
N PHE A 197 -15.10 -19.35 -6.32
CA PHE A 197 -13.66 -19.16 -6.27
C PHE A 197 -13.25 -18.36 -5.04
N THR A 198 -13.95 -17.25 -4.75
CA THR A 198 -13.70 -16.40 -3.59
C THR A 198 -13.83 -17.17 -2.28
N GLN A 199 -14.89 -17.97 -2.14
CA GLN A 199 -15.06 -18.84 -0.95
C GLN A 199 -13.96 -19.90 -0.85
N MET A 200 -13.54 -20.49 -1.98
CA MET A 200 -12.41 -21.43 -1.99
C MET A 200 -11.12 -20.77 -1.52
N VAL A 201 -10.84 -19.53 -1.93
CA VAL A 201 -9.67 -18.78 -1.43
C VAL A 201 -9.80 -18.55 0.06
N ASN A 202 -10.97 -18.07 0.54
CA ASN A 202 -11.17 -17.79 1.97
C ASN A 202 -11.07 -19.05 2.85
N VAL A 203 -11.55 -20.18 2.38
CA VAL A 203 -11.35 -21.48 3.08
C VAL A 203 -9.85 -21.83 3.09
N GLY A 204 -9.16 -21.63 1.97
CA GLY A 204 -7.74 -21.90 1.87
C GLY A 204 -6.88 -21.01 2.78
N THR A 205 -7.25 -19.73 2.94
CA THR A 205 -6.56 -18.81 3.86
C THR A 205 -6.70 -19.27 5.32
N LYS A 206 -7.85 -19.80 5.71
CA LYS A 206 -8.06 -20.33 7.06
C LYS A 206 -7.27 -21.61 7.33
N ILE A 207 -7.20 -22.53 6.36
CA ILE A 207 -6.56 -23.83 6.53
C ILE A 207 -5.03 -23.74 6.47
N TRP A 208 -4.48 -23.02 5.51
CA TRP A 208 -3.03 -22.98 5.24
C TRP A 208 -2.37 -21.63 5.51
N GLY A 209 -3.16 -20.57 5.56
CA GLY A 209 -2.67 -19.21 5.85
C GLY A 209 -2.86 -18.81 7.31
N HIS A 210 -3.76 -19.49 8.03
CA HIS A 210 -4.14 -19.19 9.42
C HIS A 210 -4.70 -17.77 9.62
N PHE A 211 -5.41 -17.23 8.59
CA PHE A 211 -6.10 -15.94 8.65
C PHE A 211 -7.44 -16.01 7.90
N ASP A 212 -8.37 -15.11 8.22
CA ASP A 212 -9.63 -14.95 7.51
C ASP A 212 -9.62 -13.65 6.70
N LEU A 213 -10.00 -13.70 5.43
CA LEU A 213 -10.11 -12.50 4.58
C LEU A 213 -11.17 -11.50 5.07
N LYS A 214 -12.00 -11.89 6.04
CA LYS A 214 -13.01 -11.05 6.67
C LYS A 214 -12.48 -10.26 7.87
N ASP A 215 -11.26 -10.56 8.35
CA ASP A 215 -10.70 -9.95 9.57
C ASP A 215 -10.20 -8.52 9.34
N ALA A 216 -10.22 -8.04 8.09
CA ALA A 216 -9.77 -6.70 7.75
C ALA A 216 -10.76 -6.02 6.78
N ASP A 217 -11.20 -4.82 7.16
CA ASP A 217 -12.08 -3.95 6.38
C ASP A 217 -11.64 -2.50 6.57
N ALA A 218 -11.17 -1.89 5.47
CA ALA A 218 -10.69 -0.50 5.47
C ALA A 218 -11.81 0.48 5.88
N SER A 219 -13.07 0.25 5.43
CA SER A 219 -14.18 1.13 5.77
C SER A 219 -14.54 1.08 7.27
N VAL A 220 -14.35 -0.07 7.91
CA VAL A 220 -14.53 -0.21 9.36
C VAL A 220 -13.37 0.45 10.11
N ALA A 221 -12.13 0.26 9.66
CA ALA A 221 -10.96 0.81 10.33
C ALA A 221 -10.98 2.35 10.29
N VAL A 222 -11.20 2.96 9.11
CA VAL A 222 -11.23 4.43 8.98
C VAL A 222 -12.39 5.09 9.74
N SER A 223 -13.44 4.34 10.07
CA SER A 223 -14.56 4.85 10.89
C SER A 223 -14.21 5.00 12.37
N LYS A 224 -13.07 4.49 12.82
CA LYS A 224 -12.64 4.48 14.22
C LYS A 224 -11.43 5.36 14.50
N THR A 225 -10.90 6.03 13.48
CA THR A 225 -9.73 6.89 13.61
C THR A 225 -10.07 8.36 13.35
N ASN A 226 -9.28 9.25 13.94
CA ASN A 226 -9.28 10.69 13.61
C ASN A 226 -8.02 11.10 12.85
N VAL A 227 -7.13 10.15 12.48
CA VAL A 227 -5.96 10.45 11.65
C VAL A 227 -6.45 10.96 10.28
N PRO A 228 -5.96 12.09 9.79
CA PRO A 228 -6.31 12.61 8.46
C PRO A 228 -6.02 11.59 7.34
N ILE A 229 -6.95 11.48 6.39
CA ILE A 229 -6.85 10.48 5.30
C ILE A 229 -7.00 11.17 3.94
N LEU A 230 -6.04 10.92 3.05
CA LEU A 230 -6.14 11.24 1.62
C LEU A 230 -6.37 9.94 0.83
N ILE A 231 -7.44 9.93 0.02
CA ILE A 231 -7.76 8.84 -0.90
C ILE A 231 -7.56 9.34 -2.33
N ILE A 232 -6.73 8.65 -3.11
CA ILE A 232 -6.48 8.92 -4.53
C ILE A 232 -6.97 7.72 -5.32
N HIS A 233 -7.83 7.92 -6.33
CA HIS A 233 -8.41 6.79 -7.06
C HIS A 233 -8.72 7.13 -8.51
N GLY A 234 -8.52 6.16 -9.43
CA GLY A 234 -8.87 6.30 -10.83
C GLY A 234 -10.34 6.01 -11.12
N ASP A 235 -11.00 6.82 -11.96
CA ASP A 235 -12.40 6.58 -12.32
C ASP A 235 -12.59 5.40 -13.29
N LYS A 236 -11.51 4.89 -13.86
CA LYS A 236 -11.51 3.71 -14.75
C LYS A 236 -10.90 2.47 -14.10
N ASP A 237 -10.72 2.50 -12.77
CA ASP A 237 -10.24 1.34 -12.06
C ASP A 237 -11.29 0.21 -12.05
N ASN A 238 -10.96 -0.88 -12.75
CA ASN A 238 -11.79 -2.07 -12.82
C ASN A 238 -11.32 -3.22 -11.93
N ARG A 239 -10.21 -3.03 -11.18
CA ARG A 239 -9.69 -3.99 -10.20
C ARG A 239 -10.17 -3.66 -8.80
N ALA A 240 -10.02 -2.40 -8.38
CA ALA A 240 -10.63 -1.83 -7.20
C ALA A 240 -11.64 -0.76 -7.67
N PRO A 241 -12.91 -1.10 -7.91
CA PRO A 241 -13.88 -0.17 -8.45
C PRO A 241 -14.00 1.10 -7.60
N LEU A 242 -14.19 2.25 -8.25
CA LEU A 242 -14.29 3.56 -7.60
C LEU A 242 -15.33 3.60 -6.44
N SER A 243 -16.35 2.73 -6.51
CA SER A 243 -17.32 2.57 -5.42
C SER A 243 -16.67 2.14 -4.08
N MET A 244 -15.53 1.46 -4.11
CA MET A 244 -14.78 1.12 -2.90
C MET A 244 -14.15 2.38 -2.29
N ALA A 245 -13.57 3.26 -3.10
CA ALA A 245 -13.03 4.54 -2.63
C ALA A 245 -14.12 5.41 -2.00
N TYR A 246 -15.29 5.52 -2.63
CA TYR A 246 -16.44 6.23 -2.03
C TYR A 246 -16.88 5.62 -0.71
N LYS A 247 -17.00 4.28 -0.63
CA LYS A 247 -17.39 3.60 0.61
C LYS A 247 -16.38 3.87 1.75
N ILE A 248 -15.08 3.87 1.45
CA ILE A 248 -14.03 4.21 2.42
C ILE A 248 -14.16 5.68 2.83
N TYR A 249 -14.24 6.59 1.87
CA TYR A 249 -14.37 8.03 2.11
C TYR A 249 -15.59 8.37 2.97
N ASP A 250 -16.75 7.82 2.63
CA ASP A 250 -18.00 8.06 3.37
C ASP A 250 -17.93 7.52 4.82
N SER A 251 -17.13 6.49 5.05
CA SER A 251 -16.92 5.87 6.36
C SER A 251 -15.97 6.66 7.26
N CYS A 252 -15.06 7.48 6.72
CA CYS A 252 -14.11 8.27 7.51
C CYS A 252 -14.83 9.26 8.40
N GLN A 253 -14.49 9.28 9.69
CA GLN A 253 -15.04 10.23 10.68
C GLN A 253 -14.14 11.46 10.86
N GLY A 254 -12.83 11.32 10.69
CA GLY A 254 -11.86 12.40 10.79
C GLY A 254 -11.77 13.26 9.53
N GLU A 255 -10.72 14.09 9.48
CA GLU A 255 -10.40 14.87 8.29
C GLU A 255 -10.08 13.96 7.10
N LYS A 256 -10.66 14.27 5.93
CA LYS A 256 -10.57 13.42 4.76
C LYS A 256 -10.60 14.21 3.47
N ASP A 257 -9.75 13.81 2.54
CA ASP A 257 -9.70 14.33 1.19
C ASP A 257 -9.84 13.18 0.19
N LEU A 258 -10.57 13.41 -0.92
CA LEU A 258 -10.76 12.44 -2.00
C LEU A 258 -10.38 13.08 -3.33
N TYR A 259 -9.42 12.49 -4.02
CA TYR A 259 -9.01 12.91 -5.35
C TYR A 259 -9.27 11.82 -6.38
N ILE A 260 -10.23 12.08 -7.28
CA ILE A 260 -10.55 11.19 -8.40
C ILE A 260 -9.76 11.63 -9.63
N VAL A 261 -8.98 10.70 -10.17
CA VAL A 261 -8.17 10.92 -11.38
C VAL A 261 -8.93 10.41 -12.59
N SER A 262 -9.40 11.35 -13.41
CA SER A 262 -10.19 11.01 -14.60
C SER A 262 -9.34 10.29 -15.65
N GLY A 263 -9.84 9.16 -16.15
CA GLY A 263 -9.19 8.29 -17.12
C GLY A 263 -8.18 7.30 -16.54
N ALA A 264 -7.80 7.43 -15.25
CA ALA A 264 -6.84 6.54 -14.65
C ALA A 264 -7.43 5.15 -14.37
N THR A 265 -6.68 4.12 -14.71
CA THR A 265 -6.96 2.73 -14.32
C THR A 265 -6.25 2.38 -13.02
N HIS A 266 -6.26 1.11 -12.61
CA HIS A 266 -5.70 0.65 -11.34
C HIS A 266 -4.21 1.01 -11.20
N THR A 267 -3.86 1.77 -10.16
CA THR A 267 -2.49 2.25 -9.86
C THR A 267 -1.87 3.17 -10.92
N GLU A 268 -2.68 3.75 -11.82
CA GLU A 268 -2.20 4.65 -12.86
C GLU A 268 -2.49 6.13 -12.58
N CYS A 269 -2.88 6.48 -11.35
CA CYS A 269 -3.17 7.86 -10.97
C CYS A 269 -1.99 8.79 -11.22
N TYR A 270 -0.80 8.40 -10.80
CA TYR A 270 0.43 9.15 -11.05
C TYR A 270 0.76 9.24 -12.55
N ARG A 271 0.67 8.12 -13.29
CA ARG A 271 0.92 8.09 -14.74
C ARG A 271 0.03 9.06 -15.51
N THR A 272 -1.23 9.15 -15.09
CA THR A 272 -2.24 9.95 -15.79
C THR A 272 -2.03 11.46 -15.61
N ASN A 273 -1.60 11.90 -14.41
CA ASN A 273 -1.34 13.30 -14.15
C ASN A 273 -0.28 13.46 -13.03
N PRO A 274 1.02 13.33 -13.37
CA PRO A 274 2.10 13.38 -12.39
C PRO A 274 2.13 14.66 -11.56
N GLU A 275 2.09 15.81 -12.23
CA GLU A 275 2.20 17.13 -11.57
C GLU A 275 1.08 17.35 -10.53
N LYS A 276 -0.14 17.03 -10.92
CA LYS A 276 -1.29 17.19 -10.02
C LYS A 276 -1.26 16.17 -8.88
N TYR A 277 -0.80 14.96 -9.14
CA TYR A 277 -0.63 13.93 -8.11
C TYR A 277 0.41 14.38 -7.07
N GLU A 278 1.59 14.80 -7.52
CA GLU A 278 2.66 15.30 -6.65
C GLU A 278 2.19 16.48 -5.80
N LYS A 279 1.49 17.44 -6.43
CA LYS A 279 0.90 18.58 -5.74
C LYS A 279 -0.09 18.17 -4.64
N ILE A 280 -1.04 17.28 -4.92
CA ILE A 280 -2.07 16.87 -3.96
C ILE A 280 -1.46 16.12 -2.79
N VAL A 281 -0.51 15.22 -3.05
CA VAL A 281 0.19 14.50 -1.98
C VAL A 281 1.01 15.46 -1.11
N SER A 282 1.75 16.39 -1.71
CA SER A 282 2.53 17.36 -0.94
C SER A 282 1.66 18.33 -0.14
N GLU A 283 0.59 18.87 -0.73
CA GLU A 283 -0.35 19.75 -0.04
C GLU A 283 -1.01 19.04 1.16
N PHE A 284 -1.37 17.76 1.02
CA PHE A 284 -1.92 16.98 2.14
C PHE A 284 -0.90 16.82 3.27
N ILE A 285 0.35 16.49 2.94
CA ILE A 285 1.41 16.34 3.94
C ILE A 285 1.67 17.70 4.63
N GLU A 286 1.83 18.78 3.89
CA GLU A 286 2.10 20.12 4.41
C GLU A 286 0.96 20.65 5.32
N LYS A 287 -0.31 20.42 4.91
CA LYS A 287 -1.51 20.80 5.66
C LYS A 287 -1.58 20.12 7.03
N ASN A 288 -1.09 18.88 7.12
CA ASN A 288 -1.16 18.04 8.31
C ASN A 288 0.18 17.97 9.08
N LEU A 289 1.12 18.87 8.83
CA LEU A 289 2.28 19.05 9.69
C LEU A 289 1.86 19.59 11.07
N PRO A 290 2.43 19.08 12.18
CA PRO A 290 2.14 19.56 13.54
C PRO A 290 2.63 20.98 13.81
#